data_c551c6fe94883e40796001efade68159
#
_entry.id   c551c6fe94883e40796001efade68159
#
_cell.length_a   1.000
_cell.length_b   1.000
_cell.length_c   1.000
_cell.angle_alpha   90.00
_cell.angle_beta   90.00
_cell.angle_gamma   90.00
#
_symmetry.space_group_name_H-M   'P 1'
#
loop_
_entity.id
_entity.type
_entity.pdbx_description
1 polymer ?
#
loop_
_entity_poly.entity_id
_entity_poly.type
_entity_poly.pdbx_seq_one_letter_code
_entity_poly.pdbx_strand_id
1 'polypeptide(L)'
;MKNSLLKIISVILSITLVFTIGCTGAGAEDSKDIVDYLPDNSVVADKITDGALGAIGTVGGLFAGMEDIDSFDTFLDNVLKVLYNVLNVVVEVLVKSICIIYPDPQSWLDINDHSTDTFLEGRREYRTSAGAGNFWSLGYASRSLIPDDFESGKYYLGRDLMNKKAEGVYDDMRIRVAVLDDNSGDGAVVIGAIDALGVTSTDVRAIRAGVLEYCKAKNIAVSSINITSTHAHSALDTQGVSTEFFYKLFASSFKNLLGFDGELPFMEAPTYFKQYFIKQSIIAVTEAFEDMESGSLYYDTIDASYYIKDKRDLVSKEDIPEIASLYFVPDSGSEDTYLADITCHPTSFSASNGLVGSDYIYYIDRYIRQQEGANFVMIQGAVGQLTRDNIDVDTSGMTEYEEKGSSAKFLGEKFGEYIISAEYETELEPIINAHHTELLVTPENSILALACEVNLVNNQVYYTEDGVGIISEIGYVEFGHKVGFALFPGELYPEVFWGHGIIGDTNWDGTEWTYPALNTSVEGVDVFAVSLANDALGYVLTDDNFAFMGHIIGDGIADEVLSVGKHTGSYFVNTYLRLIEAYTK
;
A
#
# COMPACT_ATOMS: atom_id res chain seq x y z
N MET A 1 -21.11 -22.58 -3.36
CA MET A 1 -20.72 -23.09 -4.67
C MET A 1 -21.40 -22.37 -5.84
N LYS A 2 -22.74 -22.39 -6.02
CA LYS A 2 -23.39 -21.79 -7.20
C LYS A 2 -23.13 -20.27 -7.34
N ASN A 3 -23.13 -19.53 -6.25
CA ASN A 3 -22.88 -18.08 -6.25
C ASN A 3 -21.39 -17.73 -6.47
N SER A 4 -20.45 -18.56 -6.01
CA SER A 4 -19.02 -18.34 -6.20
C SER A 4 -18.59 -18.63 -7.64
N LEU A 5 -19.12 -19.69 -8.24
CA LEU A 5 -18.90 -19.98 -9.65
C LEU A 5 -19.45 -18.87 -10.56
N LEU A 6 -20.61 -18.29 -10.21
CA LEU A 6 -21.17 -17.13 -10.91
C LEU A 6 -20.30 -15.86 -10.76
N LYS A 7 -19.67 -15.65 -9.60
CA LYS A 7 -18.73 -14.54 -9.41
C LYS A 7 -17.46 -14.71 -10.25
N ILE A 8 -16.89 -15.94 -10.29
CA ILE A 8 -15.71 -16.24 -11.13
C ILE A 8 -16.05 -16.02 -12.61
N ILE A 9 -17.16 -16.56 -13.06
CA ILE A 9 -17.64 -16.36 -14.44
C ILE A 9 -17.90 -14.87 -14.71
N SER A 10 -18.42 -14.12 -13.74
CA SER A 10 -18.65 -12.67 -13.86
C SER A 10 -17.34 -11.90 -13.97
N VAL A 11 -16.31 -12.25 -13.19
CA VAL A 11 -14.98 -11.63 -13.28
C VAL A 11 -14.30 -11.94 -14.62
N ILE A 12 -14.33 -13.22 -15.05
CA ILE A 12 -13.79 -13.62 -16.35
C ILE A 12 -14.56 -12.93 -17.48
N LEU A 13 -15.90 -12.90 -17.42
CA LEU A 13 -16.73 -12.18 -18.40
C LEU A 13 -16.49 -10.67 -18.34
N SER A 14 -16.26 -10.07 -17.18
CA SER A 14 -15.97 -8.64 -17.06
C SER A 14 -14.60 -8.30 -17.66
N ILE A 15 -13.59 -9.11 -17.39
CA ILE A 15 -12.26 -8.97 -18.01
C ILE A 15 -12.35 -9.18 -19.52
N THR A 16 -13.04 -10.24 -19.97
CA THR A 16 -13.26 -10.51 -21.40
C THR A 16 -14.12 -9.42 -22.05
N LEU A 17 -15.14 -8.90 -21.35
CA LEU A 17 -16.02 -7.85 -21.84
C LEU A 17 -15.30 -6.50 -21.94
N VAL A 18 -14.43 -6.16 -20.98
CA VAL A 18 -13.56 -4.97 -21.05
C VAL A 18 -12.63 -5.07 -22.26
N PHE A 19 -12.06 -6.24 -22.53
CA PHE A 19 -11.24 -6.48 -23.73
C PHE A 19 -12.07 -6.49 -25.01
N THR A 20 -13.29 -7.07 -24.99
CA THR A 20 -14.16 -7.16 -26.18
C THR A 20 -14.82 -5.81 -26.49
N ILE A 21 -15.23 -5.04 -25.49
CA ILE A 21 -15.80 -3.68 -25.68
C ILE A 21 -14.71 -2.71 -26.12
N GLY A 22 -13.48 -2.83 -25.60
CA GLY A 22 -12.32 -2.09 -26.11
C GLY A 22 -12.02 -2.41 -27.60
N CYS A 23 -12.36 -3.60 -28.05
CA CYS A 23 -12.18 -4.03 -29.46
C CYS A 23 -13.42 -3.85 -30.36
N THR A 24 -14.63 -3.67 -29.80
CA THR A 24 -15.86 -3.69 -30.60
C THR A 24 -16.78 -2.49 -30.40
N GLY A 25 -16.30 -1.36 -29.85
CA GLY A 25 -17.00 -0.07 -29.74
C GLY A 25 -18.50 -0.10 -30.04
N ALA A 26 -19.31 -0.60 -29.11
CA ALA A 26 -20.76 -0.65 -29.32
C ALA A 26 -21.44 0.58 -28.71
N GLY A 27 -21.95 1.44 -29.56
CA GLY A 27 -23.04 2.35 -29.26
C GLY A 27 -22.74 3.84 -29.24
N ALA A 28 -22.51 4.42 -30.42
CA ALA A 28 -22.85 5.81 -30.66
C ALA A 28 -23.41 5.92 -32.10
N GLU A 29 -24.66 6.29 -32.21
CA GLU A 29 -25.29 6.73 -33.46
C GLU A 29 -24.64 8.05 -33.86
N ASP A 30 -23.57 8.04 -34.61
CA ASP A 30 -22.92 9.11 -35.35
C ASP A 30 -21.38 8.98 -35.44
N SER A 31 -20.81 7.80 -35.22
CA SER A 31 -19.39 7.57 -35.41
C SER A 31 -19.13 6.96 -36.80
N LYS A 32 -18.23 7.55 -37.57
CA LYS A 32 -17.55 6.86 -38.68
C LYS A 32 -17.08 5.51 -38.16
N ASP A 33 -17.39 4.46 -38.91
CA ASP A 33 -17.12 3.08 -38.53
C ASP A 33 -15.66 2.94 -38.09
N ILE A 34 -15.45 2.53 -36.82
CA ILE A 34 -14.13 2.17 -36.26
C ILE A 34 -13.45 1.10 -37.14
N VAL A 35 -14.24 0.32 -37.85
CA VAL A 35 -13.80 -0.72 -38.79
C VAL A 35 -12.90 -0.16 -39.91
N ASP A 36 -13.06 1.10 -40.30
CA ASP A 36 -12.24 1.75 -41.33
C ASP A 36 -10.80 2.09 -40.90
N TYR A 37 -10.51 1.94 -39.59
CA TYR A 37 -9.19 2.21 -39.00
C TYR A 37 -8.43 0.96 -38.55
N LEU A 38 -9.03 -0.24 -38.69
CA LEU A 38 -8.35 -1.49 -38.31
C LEU A 38 -7.32 -1.85 -39.39
N PRO A 39 -6.07 -2.12 -39.01
CA PRO A 39 -5.11 -2.75 -39.93
C PRO A 39 -5.64 -4.10 -40.39
N ASP A 40 -5.24 -4.54 -41.56
CA ASP A 40 -5.67 -5.78 -42.19
C ASP A 40 -5.82 -6.91 -41.18
N ASN A 41 -7.06 -7.33 -40.96
CA ASN A 41 -7.49 -8.26 -39.88
C ASN A 41 -6.74 -9.61 -39.87
N SER A 42 -6.03 -9.94 -40.94
CA SER A 42 -5.29 -11.20 -41.05
C SER A 42 -4.07 -11.26 -40.14
N VAL A 43 -3.29 -10.16 -40.00
CA VAL A 43 -2.06 -10.15 -39.19
C VAL A 43 -2.37 -10.18 -37.69
N VAL A 44 -3.43 -9.48 -37.24
CA VAL A 44 -3.87 -9.49 -35.84
C VAL A 44 -4.49 -10.83 -35.49
N ALA A 45 -5.33 -11.37 -36.39
CA ALA A 45 -5.96 -12.68 -36.20
C ALA A 45 -4.91 -13.81 -36.16
N ASP A 46 -3.90 -13.78 -37.03
CA ASP A 46 -2.85 -14.78 -37.03
C ASP A 46 -2.01 -14.74 -35.73
N LYS A 47 -1.62 -13.57 -35.28
CA LYS A 47 -0.87 -13.42 -34.00
C LYS A 47 -1.68 -13.84 -32.76
N ILE A 48 -2.98 -13.52 -32.72
CA ILE A 48 -3.88 -13.97 -31.65
C ILE A 48 -4.06 -15.49 -31.72
N THR A 49 -4.18 -16.05 -32.93
CA THR A 49 -4.34 -17.49 -33.15
C THR A 49 -3.08 -18.25 -32.79
N ASP A 50 -1.89 -17.76 -33.13
CA ASP A 50 -0.61 -18.36 -32.77
C ASP A 50 -0.36 -18.30 -31.24
N GLY A 51 -0.73 -17.18 -30.58
CA GLY A 51 -0.70 -17.06 -29.14
C GLY A 51 -1.66 -18.03 -28.44
N ALA A 52 -2.90 -18.13 -28.94
CA ALA A 52 -3.91 -19.07 -28.41
C ALA A 52 -3.54 -20.53 -28.66
N LEU A 53 -2.98 -20.89 -29.83
CA LEU A 53 -2.51 -22.24 -30.13
C LEU A 53 -1.30 -22.64 -29.29
N GLY A 54 -0.41 -21.70 -28.98
CA GLY A 54 0.70 -21.93 -28.02
C GLY A 54 0.20 -22.27 -26.61
N ALA A 55 -0.88 -21.62 -26.16
CA ALA A 55 -1.51 -21.91 -24.88
C ALA A 55 -2.31 -23.25 -24.88
N ILE A 56 -2.95 -23.61 -26.00
CA ILE A 56 -3.68 -24.89 -26.15
C ILE A 56 -2.74 -26.11 -26.20
N GLY A 57 -1.45 -25.91 -26.58
CA GLY A 57 -0.44 -26.99 -26.52
C GLY A 57 -0.22 -27.59 -25.13
N THR A 58 -0.78 -27.00 -24.09
CA THR A 58 -0.70 -27.44 -22.70
C THR A 58 -1.99 -28.07 -22.16
N VAL A 59 -2.86 -28.64 -22.99
CA VAL A 59 -4.05 -29.39 -22.47
C VAL A 59 -3.65 -30.47 -21.47
N GLY A 60 -2.46 -31.07 -21.60
CA GLY A 60 -1.89 -31.97 -20.59
C GLY A 60 -1.59 -31.28 -19.25
N GLY A 61 -1.27 -29.97 -19.25
CA GLY A 61 -1.02 -29.19 -18.04
C GLY A 61 -2.26 -28.87 -17.23
N LEU A 62 -3.47 -28.91 -17.85
CA LEU A 62 -4.72 -28.64 -17.14
C LEU A 62 -5.03 -29.68 -16.06
N PHE A 63 -4.49 -30.89 -16.19
CA PHE A 63 -4.67 -32.00 -15.25
C PHE A 63 -3.40 -32.28 -14.44
N ALA A 64 -2.41 -31.41 -14.48
CA ALA A 64 -1.20 -31.55 -13.70
C ALA A 64 -1.51 -31.48 -12.20
N GLY A 65 -0.88 -32.36 -11.44
CA GLY A 65 -1.03 -32.41 -9.98
C GLY A 65 -2.31 -33.09 -9.48
N MET A 66 -3.13 -33.69 -10.36
CA MET A 66 -4.27 -34.50 -9.92
C MET A 66 -3.81 -35.75 -9.19
N GLU A 67 -4.50 -36.07 -8.10
CA GLU A 67 -4.32 -37.28 -7.30
C GLU A 67 -5.43 -38.30 -7.61
N ASP A 68 -5.19 -39.57 -7.26
CA ASP A 68 -6.23 -40.60 -7.37
C ASP A 68 -7.41 -40.27 -6.44
N ILE A 69 -8.62 -40.34 -6.97
CA ILE A 69 -9.83 -39.97 -6.22
C ILE A 69 -10.20 -41.14 -5.29
N ASP A 70 -9.90 -40.98 -4.02
CA ASP A 70 -10.22 -41.92 -2.94
C ASP A 70 -11.26 -41.38 -1.96
N SER A 71 -11.52 -40.06 -2.01
CA SER A 71 -12.47 -39.36 -1.14
C SER A 71 -13.15 -38.21 -1.86
N PHE A 72 -14.19 -37.67 -1.26
CA PHE A 72 -14.87 -36.46 -1.77
C PHE A 72 -13.93 -35.24 -1.70
N ASP A 73 -13.05 -35.19 -0.70
CA ASP A 73 -12.09 -34.11 -0.51
C ASP A 73 -11.04 -34.15 -1.63
N THR A 74 -10.44 -35.30 -1.93
CA THR A 74 -9.54 -35.49 -3.09
C THR A 74 -10.21 -35.13 -4.41
N PHE A 75 -11.50 -35.45 -4.57
CA PHE A 75 -12.28 -35.02 -5.75
C PHE A 75 -12.37 -33.49 -5.82
N LEU A 76 -12.68 -32.83 -4.70
CA LEU A 76 -12.80 -31.37 -4.63
C LEU A 76 -11.45 -30.70 -4.91
N ASP A 77 -10.36 -31.20 -4.33
CA ASP A 77 -9.00 -30.72 -4.58
C ASP A 77 -8.62 -30.83 -6.05
N ASN A 78 -8.89 -31.96 -6.67
CA ASN A 78 -8.65 -32.14 -8.10
C ASN A 78 -9.45 -31.15 -8.95
N VAL A 79 -10.71 -30.89 -8.61
CA VAL A 79 -11.54 -29.87 -9.28
C VAL A 79 -10.94 -28.49 -9.12
N LEU A 80 -10.46 -28.14 -7.93
CA LEU A 80 -9.82 -26.84 -7.67
C LEU A 80 -8.48 -26.71 -8.41
N LYS A 81 -7.64 -27.75 -8.45
CA LYS A 81 -6.40 -27.79 -9.24
C LYS A 81 -6.68 -27.58 -10.73
N VAL A 82 -7.69 -28.24 -11.30
CA VAL A 82 -8.08 -28.03 -12.70
C VAL A 82 -8.57 -26.61 -12.94
N LEU A 83 -9.41 -26.06 -12.06
CA LEU A 83 -9.87 -24.67 -12.16
C LEU A 83 -8.71 -23.67 -12.10
N TYR A 84 -7.75 -23.89 -11.24
CA TYR A 84 -6.54 -23.09 -11.14
C TYR A 84 -5.73 -23.13 -12.45
N ASN A 85 -5.49 -24.33 -13.00
CA ASN A 85 -4.76 -24.48 -14.25
C ASN A 85 -5.50 -23.81 -15.43
N VAL A 86 -6.84 -23.92 -15.47
CA VAL A 86 -7.66 -23.21 -16.47
C VAL A 86 -7.52 -21.71 -16.31
N LEU A 87 -7.55 -21.18 -15.09
CA LEU A 87 -7.39 -19.76 -14.84
C LEU A 87 -6.01 -19.28 -15.28
N ASN A 88 -4.95 -20.00 -14.97
CA ASN A 88 -3.60 -19.67 -15.42
C ASN A 88 -3.49 -19.62 -16.95
N VAL A 89 -4.09 -20.59 -17.66
CA VAL A 89 -4.11 -20.57 -19.13
C VAL A 89 -4.87 -19.35 -19.65
N VAL A 90 -6.00 -19.00 -19.05
CA VAL A 90 -6.77 -17.80 -19.43
C VAL A 90 -5.95 -16.53 -19.19
N VAL A 91 -5.29 -16.43 -18.04
CA VAL A 91 -4.41 -15.30 -17.72
C VAL A 91 -3.25 -15.23 -18.71
N GLU A 92 -2.59 -16.36 -19.01
CA GLU A 92 -1.48 -16.41 -19.97
C GLU A 92 -1.90 -15.97 -21.38
N VAL A 93 -3.09 -16.40 -21.84
CA VAL A 93 -3.65 -15.95 -23.13
C VAL A 93 -3.92 -14.46 -23.12
N LEU A 94 -4.49 -13.93 -22.03
CA LEU A 94 -4.73 -12.48 -21.87
C LEU A 94 -3.40 -11.70 -21.87
N VAL A 95 -2.42 -12.16 -21.10
CA VAL A 95 -1.08 -11.59 -21.03
C VAL A 95 -0.44 -11.53 -22.42
N LYS A 96 -0.41 -12.65 -23.14
CA LYS A 96 0.14 -12.72 -24.51
C LYS A 96 -0.63 -11.82 -25.49
N SER A 97 -1.96 -11.72 -25.33
CA SER A 97 -2.76 -10.81 -26.15
C SER A 97 -2.47 -9.35 -25.88
N ILE A 98 -2.20 -8.98 -24.63
CA ILE A 98 -1.79 -7.61 -24.25
C ILE A 98 -0.40 -7.31 -24.81
N CYS A 99 0.55 -8.23 -24.73
CA CYS A 99 1.90 -8.07 -25.29
C CYS A 99 1.90 -7.85 -26.83
N ILE A 100 0.88 -8.32 -27.54
CA ILE A 100 0.72 -8.02 -28.99
C ILE A 100 0.36 -6.54 -29.21
N ILE A 101 -0.38 -5.95 -28.29
CA ILE A 101 -0.87 -4.57 -28.38
C ILE A 101 0.19 -3.57 -27.89
N TYR A 102 1.04 -3.97 -26.96
CA TYR A 102 2.11 -3.14 -26.43
C TYR A 102 3.43 -3.39 -27.15
N PRO A 103 4.16 -2.34 -27.56
CA PRO A 103 5.49 -2.50 -28.11
C PRO A 103 6.44 -3.07 -27.04
N ASP A 104 7.50 -3.71 -27.50
CA ASP A 104 8.61 -4.08 -26.63
C ASP A 104 9.02 -2.88 -25.78
N PRO A 105 9.20 -3.05 -24.49
CA PRO A 105 9.52 -1.97 -23.58
C PRO A 105 10.91 -1.41 -23.92
N GLN A 106 10.93 -0.31 -24.66
CA GLN A 106 12.17 0.39 -25.01
C GLN A 106 12.60 1.40 -23.93
N SER A 107 11.80 1.57 -22.88
CA SER A 107 11.99 2.58 -21.84
C SER A 107 12.25 1.98 -20.45
N TRP A 108 12.79 0.77 -20.38
CA TRP A 108 13.18 0.17 -19.12
C TRP A 108 14.34 0.95 -18.52
N LEU A 109 14.21 1.24 -17.23
CA LEU A 109 15.36 1.73 -16.49
C LEU A 109 16.37 0.60 -16.40
N ASP A 110 17.62 0.84 -16.85
CA ASP A 110 18.74 -0.04 -16.51
C ASP A 110 18.92 -0.01 -14.98
N ILE A 111 19.31 -1.12 -14.39
CA ILE A 111 19.66 -1.18 -12.97
C ILE A 111 20.76 -0.17 -12.61
N ASN A 112 21.59 0.21 -13.58
CA ASN A 112 22.62 1.24 -13.45
C ASN A 112 22.06 2.68 -13.53
N ASP A 113 20.87 2.86 -14.09
CA ASP A 113 20.16 4.15 -14.13
C ASP A 113 19.30 4.34 -12.86
N HIS A 114 19.31 3.36 -11.96
CA HIS A 114 18.68 3.47 -10.67
C HIS A 114 19.36 4.56 -9.85
N SER A 115 18.61 5.62 -9.59
CA SER A 115 19.10 6.67 -8.72
C SER A 115 19.04 6.20 -7.26
N THR A 116 20.15 5.70 -6.76
CA THR A 116 20.34 5.45 -5.33
C THR A 116 20.63 6.75 -4.56
N ASP A 117 20.76 7.88 -5.25
CA ASP A 117 21.09 9.17 -4.66
C ASP A 117 20.09 9.66 -3.60
N THR A 118 18.87 9.13 -3.62
CA THR A 118 17.80 9.44 -2.65
C THR A 118 17.59 8.35 -1.61
N PHE A 119 18.27 7.21 -1.73
CA PHE A 119 18.25 6.17 -0.72
C PHE A 119 19.12 6.59 0.47
N LEU A 120 18.56 6.42 1.66
CA LEU A 120 19.26 6.68 2.92
C LEU A 120 19.37 5.36 3.69
N GLU A 121 20.59 4.84 3.77
CA GLU A 121 20.87 3.60 4.51
C GLU A 121 20.57 3.77 6.01
N GLY A 122 20.58 5.00 6.52
CA GLY A 122 20.33 5.30 7.91
C GLY A 122 21.63 5.54 8.70
N ARG A 123 21.59 5.24 10.00
CA ARG A 123 22.71 5.41 10.92
C ARG A 123 23.62 4.18 10.88
N ARG A 124 24.92 4.40 10.96
CA ARG A 124 25.92 3.32 10.87
C ARG A 124 26.07 2.52 12.16
N GLU A 125 25.88 3.18 13.30
CA GLU A 125 26.11 2.59 14.62
C GLU A 125 24.77 2.42 15.34
N TYR A 126 24.55 1.22 15.85
CA TYR A 126 23.44 0.94 16.74
C TYR A 126 23.78 1.39 18.16
N ARG A 127 22.90 2.14 18.81
CA ARG A 127 23.11 2.71 20.12
C ARG A 127 22.06 2.23 21.12
N THR A 128 22.53 1.82 22.29
CA THR A 128 21.68 1.37 23.41
C THR A 128 21.67 2.36 24.60
N SER A 129 22.38 3.48 24.48
CA SER A 129 22.43 4.54 25.47
C SER A 129 22.65 5.91 24.83
N ALA A 130 22.05 6.94 25.40
CA ALA A 130 22.20 8.30 24.92
C ALA A 130 23.63 8.83 25.12
N GLY A 131 24.11 9.59 24.15
CA GLY A 131 25.35 10.34 24.28
C GLY A 131 25.23 11.50 25.29
N ALA A 132 26.34 11.88 25.90
CA ALA A 132 26.35 13.02 26.83
C ALA A 132 25.92 14.30 26.11
N GLY A 133 24.83 14.89 26.54
CA GLY A 133 24.29 16.14 25.99
C GLY A 133 23.28 15.95 24.86
N ASN A 134 22.91 14.72 24.51
CA ASN A 134 21.78 14.47 23.65
C ASN A 134 20.47 14.96 24.29
N PHE A 135 19.54 15.40 23.47
CA PHE A 135 18.20 15.81 23.87
C PHE A 135 17.24 15.63 22.71
N TRP A 136 15.96 15.46 23.00
CA TRP A 136 14.95 15.34 21.95
C TRP A 136 14.63 16.68 21.33
N SER A 137 14.49 16.67 20.02
CA SER A 137 13.80 17.72 19.28
C SER A 137 12.77 17.09 18.35
N LEU A 138 11.63 17.74 18.23
CA LEU A 138 10.60 17.39 17.25
C LEU A 138 10.06 18.64 16.56
N GLY A 139 9.81 18.55 15.27
CA GLY A 139 9.05 19.54 14.52
C GLY A 139 7.90 18.89 13.78
N TYR A 140 6.77 19.57 13.72
CA TYR A 140 5.56 19.10 13.09
C TYR A 140 5.11 20.02 11.95
N ALA A 141 4.55 19.44 10.91
CA ALA A 141 3.80 20.18 9.91
C ALA A 141 2.70 19.32 9.27
N SER A 142 1.65 19.97 8.81
CA SER A 142 0.56 19.30 8.12
C SER A 142 0.02 20.16 6.98
N ARG A 143 -0.19 19.54 5.81
CA ARG A 143 -0.71 20.24 4.63
C ARG A 143 -1.85 19.47 3.99
N SER A 144 -2.85 20.21 3.52
CA SER A 144 -3.92 19.67 2.69
C SER A 144 -3.35 19.17 1.35
N LEU A 145 -3.85 18.04 0.91
CA LEU A 145 -3.57 17.45 -0.39
C LEU A 145 -4.75 17.60 -1.36
N ILE A 146 -5.79 18.33 -0.97
CA ILE A 146 -6.88 18.71 -1.89
C ILE A 146 -6.36 19.81 -2.81
N PRO A 147 -6.30 19.57 -4.14
CA PRO A 147 -5.78 20.55 -5.07
C PRO A 147 -6.65 21.82 -5.13
N ASP A 148 -6.02 22.99 -5.31
CA ASP A 148 -6.71 24.28 -5.38
C ASP A 148 -7.74 24.34 -6.52
N ASP A 149 -7.52 23.56 -7.58
CA ASP A 149 -8.38 23.46 -8.75
C ASP A 149 -9.31 22.25 -8.73
N PHE A 150 -9.54 21.64 -7.57
CA PHE A 150 -10.32 20.41 -7.40
C PHE A 150 -11.68 20.47 -8.11
N GLU A 151 -12.40 21.58 -8.00
CA GLU A 151 -13.73 21.76 -8.58
C GLU A 151 -13.73 21.76 -10.14
N SER A 152 -12.63 22.16 -10.74
CA SER A 152 -12.44 22.22 -12.20
C SER A 152 -11.58 21.09 -12.75
N GLY A 153 -10.88 20.38 -11.88
CA GLY A 153 -9.99 19.27 -12.22
C GLY A 153 -10.75 17.97 -12.50
N LYS A 154 -10.02 17.00 -13.01
CA LYS A 154 -10.50 15.64 -13.28
C LYS A 154 -9.77 14.68 -12.37
N TYR A 155 -10.16 14.69 -11.09
CA TYR A 155 -9.55 13.86 -10.05
C TYR A 155 -10.36 12.60 -9.81
N TYR A 156 -9.69 11.54 -9.39
CA TYR A 156 -10.26 10.21 -9.22
C TYR A 156 -9.92 9.65 -7.85
N LEU A 157 -10.81 8.80 -7.31
CA LEU A 157 -10.58 8.11 -6.04
C LEU A 157 -9.64 6.91 -6.22
N GLY A 158 -8.78 6.68 -5.23
CA GLY A 158 -7.70 5.68 -5.29
C GLY A 158 -8.13 4.23 -5.12
N ARG A 159 -9.40 3.95 -4.78
CA ARG A 159 -9.84 2.61 -4.42
C ARG A 159 -10.27 1.73 -5.58
N ASP A 160 -11.05 2.29 -6.49
CA ASP A 160 -11.73 1.48 -7.50
C ASP A 160 -10.89 1.40 -8.78
N LEU A 161 -10.59 0.19 -9.22
CA LEU A 161 -9.97 -0.07 -10.52
C LEU A 161 -10.81 0.46 -11.70
N MET A 162 -11.95 1.08 -11.44
CA MET A 162 -12.99 1.47 -12.39
C MET A 162 -13.03 2.97 -12.70
N ASN A 163 -11.97 3.72 -12.45
CA ASN A 163 -11.90 5.13 -12.87
C ASN A 163 -13.00 6.01 -12.27
N LYS A 164 -13.23 5.89 -10.95
CA LYS A 164 -14.29 6.66 -10.29
C LYS A 164 -13.86 8.10 -10.04
N LYS A 165 -14.49 9.03 -10.77
CA LYS A 165 -14.25 10.45 -10.59
C LYS A 165 -14.68 10.89 -9.18
N ALA A 166 -13.85 11.71 -8.54
CA ALA A 166 -14.22 12.39 -7.30
C ALA A 166 -15.29 13.47 -7.58
N GLU A 167 -16.40 13.39 -6.86
CA GLU A 167 -17.58 14.26 -7.05
C GLU A 167 -17.59 15.43 -6.07
N GLY A 168 -16.78 15.38 -5.01
CA GLY A 168 -16.68 16.40 -3.97
C GLY A 168 -15.73 16.00 -2.87
N VAL A 169 -15.54 16.88 -1.89
CA VAL A 169 -14.73 16.65 -0.70
C VAL A 169 -15.65 16.54 0.51
N TYR A 170 -15.54 15.46 1.27
CA TYR A 170 -16.26 15.25 2.53
C TYR A 170 -15.46 15.80 3.70
N ASP A 171 -14.21 15.39 3.80
CA ASP A 171 -13.21 15.90 4.75
C ASP A 171 -11.83 16.01 4.09
N ASP A 172 -10.89 16.67 4.78
CA ASP A 172 -9.61 17.04 4.21
C ASP A 172 -8.66 15.82 4.14
N MET A 173 -8.07 15.62 2.99
CA MET A 173 -6.97 14.68 2.75
C MET A 173 -5.65 15.40 2.99
N ARG A 174 -4.79 14.86 3.86
CA ARG A 174 -3.58 15.58 4.31
C ARG A 174 -2.32 14.71 4.23
N ILE A 175 -1.19 15.38 4.21
CA ILE A 175 0.07 14.86 4.72
C ILE A 175 0.30 15.44 6.12
N ARG A 176 0.75 14.60 7.05
CA ARG A 176 1.21 14.97 8.39
C ARG A 176 2.62 14.48 8.58
N VAL A 177 3.47 15.32 9.10
CA VAL A 177 4.91 15.06 9.21
C VAL A 177 5.39 15.34 10.62
N ALA A 178 6.16 14.40 11.16
CA ALA A 178 7.01 14.63 12.32
C ALA A 178 8.48 14.43 11.91
N VAL A 179 9.33 15.38 12.29
CA VAL A 179 10.78 15.27 12.19
C VAL A 179 11.33 15.13 13.61
N LEU A 180 12.07 14.06 13.89
CA LEU A 180 12.65 13.78 15.20
C LEU A 180 14.19 13.79 15.10
N ASP A 181 14.84 14.38 16.11
CA ASP A 181 16.29 14.36 16.25
C ASP A 181 16.67 14.15 17.73
N ASP A 182 17.60 13.24 17.99
CA ASP A 182 18.21 13.03 19.32
C ASP A 182 19.42 13.96 19.56
N ASN A 183 19.67 14.86 18.64
CA ASN A 183 20.79 15.79 18.65
C ASN A 183 22.16 15.14 18.87
N SER A 184 22.33 13.90 18.44
CA SER A 184 23.60 13.18 18.46
C SER A 184 24.58 13.65 17.37
N GLY A 185 24.06 14.33 16.34
CA GLY A 185 24.79 14.72 15.14
C GLY A 185 24.74 13.69 14.00
N ASP A 186 24.08 12.55 14.20
CA ASP A 186 23.93 11.51 13.16
C ASP A 186 22.78 11.82 12.18
N GLY A 187 22.03 12.89 12.43
CA GLY A 187 20.98 13.40 11.57
C GLY A 187 19.56 12.96 11.99
N ALA A 188 18.61 13.80 11.63
CA ALA A 188 17.20 13.64 11.95
C ALA A 188 16.56 12.48 11.21
N VAL A 189 15.44 11.99 11.74
CA VAL A 189 14.52 11.02 11.12
C VAL A 189 13.21 11.71 10.80
N VAL A 190 12.74 11.56 9.57
CA VAL A 190 11.45 12.07 9.11
C VAL A 190 10.44 10.92 9.06
N ILE A 191 9.27 11.15 9.63
CA ILE A 191 8.08 10.29 9.50
C ILE A 191 6.96 11.14 8.90
N GLY A 192 6.61 10.87 7.65
CA GLY A 192 5.52 11.54 6.94
C GLY A 192 4.41 10.55 6.61
N ALA A 193 3.18 10.85 7.01
CA ALA A 193 2.00 10.03 6.74
C ALA A 193 1.06 10.75 5.77
N ILE A 194 0.79 10.13 4.63
CA ILE A 194 -0.10 10.64 3.59
C ILE A 194 -1.45 9.93 3.69
N ASP A 195 -2.53 10.68 3.77
CA ASP A 195 -3.89 10.15 3.68
C ASP A 195 -4.16 9.68 2.24
N ALA A 196 -3.78 8.45 1.94
CA ALA A 196 -3.90 7.83 0.63
C ALA A 196 -3.98 6.32 0.75
N LEU A 197 -4.45 5.65 -0.30
CA LEU A 197 -4.44 4.19 -0.37
C LEU A 197 -3.01 3.64 -0.32
N GLY A 198 -2.09 4.27 -1.02
CA GLY A 198 -0.67 3.94 -1.04
C GLY A 198 0.13 5.01 -1.78
N VAL A 199 1.44 5.05 -1.55
CA VAL A 199 2.40 5.89 -2.28
C VAL A 199 3.54 5.01 -2.76
N THR A 200 3.85 5.07 -4.05
CA THR A 200 4.89 4.19 -4.63
C THR A 200 6.29 4.70 -4.34
N SER A 201 7.27 3.80 -4.34
CA SER A 201 8.68 4.13 -4.13
C SER A 201 9.21 5.21 -5.08
N THR A 202 8.71 5.25 -6.32
CA THR A 202 9.06 6.32 -7.28
C THR A 202 8.70 7.71 -6.76
N ASP A 203 7.51 7.85 -6.16
CA ASP A 203 7.04 9.14 -5.64
C ASP A 203 7.71 9.49 -4.31
N VAL A 204 7.97 8.49 -3.46
CA VAL A 204 8.75 8.66 -2.23
C VAL A 204 10.16 9.16 -2.55
N ARG A 205 10.81 8.61 -3.57
CA ARG A 205 12.14 9.07 -4.04
C ARG A 205 12.11 10.50 -4.55
N ALA A 206 11.04 10.88 -5.25
CA ALA A 206 10.85 12.27 -5.70
C ALA A 206 10.67 13.24 -4.51
N ILE A 207 9.93 12.83 -3.47
CA ILE A 207 9.80 13.61 -2.24
C ILE A 207 11.17 13.72 -1.55
N ARG A 208 11.89 12.61 -1.37
CA ARG A 208 13.24 12.58 -0.78
C ARG A 208 14.21 13.50 -1.52
N ALA A 209 14.20 13.47 -2.85
CA ALA A 209 15.08 14.33 -3.66
C ALA A 209 14.89 15.81 -3.32
N GLY A 210 13.65 16.28 -3.24
CA GLY A 210 13.34 17.67 -2.89
C GLY A 210 13.71 18.02 -1.44
N VAL A 211 13.46 17.09 -0.50
CA VAL A 211 13.82 17.27 0.92
C VAL A 211 15.35 17.29 1.09
N LEU A 212 16.07 16.38 0.44
CA LEU A 212 17.55 16.34 0.50
C LEU A 212 18.19 17.59 -0.10
N GLU A 213 17.61 18.15 -1.17
CA GLU A 213 18.06 19.44 -1.71
C GLU A 213 17.91 20.57 -0.68
N TYR A 214 16.75 20.63 -0.01
CA TYR A 214 16.53 21.60 1.08
C TYR A 214 17.49 21.39 2.24
N CYS A 215 17.65 20.17 2.75
CA CYS A 215 18.55 19.84 3.86
C CYS A 215 20.02 20.22 3.53
N LYS A 216 20.46 19.93 2.31
CA LYS A 216 21.78 20.31 1.81
C LYS A 216 21.95 21.83 1.79
N ALA A 217 20.95 22.58 1.31
CA ALA A 217 21.00 24.05 1.25
C ALA A 217 21.04 24.69 2.65
N LYS A 218 20.43 24.07 3.64
CA LYS A 218 20.37 24.53 5.04
C LYS A 218 21.46 23.93 5.93
N ASN A 219 22.27 23.00 5.40
CA ASN A 219 23.27 22.23 6.15
C ASN A 219 22.65 21.42 7.31
N ILE A 220 21.51 20.82 7.08
CA ILE A 220 20.80 19.93 8.00
C ILE A 220 21.23 18.49 7.72
N ALA A 221 21.63 17.76 8.76
CA ALA A 221 21.88 16.33 8.67
C ALA A 221 20.55 15.57 8.77
N VAL A 222 20.32 14.62 7.85
CA VAL A 222 19.17 13.72 7.86
C VAL A 222 19.66 12.30 7.62
N SER A 223 19.22 11.36 8.46
CA SER A 223 19.63 9.96 8.40
C SER A 223 18.56 9.07 7.75
N SER A 224 17.27 9.44 7.87
CA SER A 224 16.17 8.66 7.35
C SER A 224 14.98 9.55 6.99
N ILE A 225 14.32 9.28 5.86
CA ILE A 225 13.09 9.93 5.43
C ILE A 225 12.10 8.83 5.07
N ASN A 226 11.08 8.66 5.92
CA ASN A 226 10.05 7.65 5.76
C ASN A 226 8.74 8.31 5.41
N ILE A 227 8.18 7.93 4.28
CA ILE A 227 6.86 8.36 3.84
C ILE A 227 5.96 7.13 3.82
N THR A 228 4.93 7.17 4.64
CA THR A 228 3.93 6.09 4.78
C THR A 228 2.59 6.54 4.25
N SER A 229 1.70 5.59 4.01
CA SER A 229 0.31 5.88 3.68
C SER A 229 -0.59 5.43 4.81
N THR A 230 -1.61 6.23 5.12
CA THR A 230 -2.63 5.84 6.13
C THR A 230 -3.61 4.79 5.61
N HIS A 231 -3.51 4.44 4.34
CA HIS A 231 -4.38 3.48 3.66
C HIS A 231 -5.85 3.94 3.53
N ALA A 232 -6.10 5.24 3.49
CA ALA A 232 -7.45 5.79 3.34
C ALA A 232 -8.08 5.41 1.99
N HIS A 233 -9.19 4.65 2.00
CA HIS A 233 -9.84 4.08 0.82
C HIS A 233 -10.75 5.07 0.07
N SER A 234 -10.92 6.28 0.54
CA SER A 234 -11.67 7.36 -0.10
C SER A 234 -10.81 8.56 -0.47
N ALA A 235 -9.50 8.41 -0.41
CA ALA A 235 -8.55 9.44 -0.83
C ALA A 235 -8.43 9.52 -2.37
N LEU A 236 -7.81 10.60 -2.85
CA LEU A 236 -7.44 10.72 -4.26
C LEU A 236 -6.37 9.71 -4.65
N ASP A 237 -6.39 9.28 -5.92
CA ASP A 237 -5.45 8.28 -6.45
C ASP A 237 -4.03 8.84 -6.54
N THR A 238 -3.16 8.35 -5.66
CA THR A 238 -1.72 8.65 -5.62
C THR A 238 -0.87 7.63 -6.37
N GLN A 239 -1.37 6.39 -6.53
CA GLN A 239 -0.63 5.31 -7.17
C GLN A 239 -0.80 5.26 -8.69
N GLY A 240 -1.81 5.95 -9.22
CA GLY A 240 -2.16 5.90 -10.64
C GLY A 240 -2.92 4.63 -11.06
N VAL A 241 -3.30 3.77 -10.10
CA VAL A 241 -3.99 2.51 -10.38
C VAL A 241 -5.42 2.73 -10.86
N SER A 242 -6.13 3.68 -10.26
CA SER A 242 -7.50 4.01 -10.65
C SER A 242 -7.59 5.00 -11.82
N THR A 243 -6.51 5.67 -12.15
CA THR A 243 -6.46 6.75 -13.16
C THR A 243 -5.52 6.45 -14.30
N GLU A 244 -4.23 6.50 -14.04
CA GLU A 244 -3.20 6.43 -15.09
C GLU A 244 -3.09 5.04 -15.71
N PHE A 245 -3.26 3.97 -14.92
CA PHE A 245 -3.15 2.60 -15.40
C PHE A 245 -4.14 2.33 -16.55
N PHE A 246 -5.43 2.57 -16.33
CA PHE A 246 -6.45 2.36 -17.36
C PHE A 246 -6.31 3.33 -18.52
N TYR A 247 -6.02 4.60 -18.22
CA TYR A 247 -5.78 5.59 -19.26
C TYR A 247 -4.59 5.21 -20.14
N LYS A 248 -3.47 4.82 -19.55
CA LYS A 248 -2.28 4.35 -20.27
C LYS A 248 -2.57 3.08 -21.06
N LEU A 249 -3.27 2.11 -20.47
CA LEU A 249 -3.65 0.87 -21.14
C LEU A 249 -4.46 1.16 -22.41
N PHE A 250 -5.51 1.96 -22.32
CA PHE A 250 -6.33 2.30 -23.47
C PHE A 250 -5.59 3.19 -24.48
N ALA A 251 -4.88 4.22 -24.04
CA ALA A 251 -4.13 5.12 -24.90
C ALA A 251 -3.06 4.36 -25.71
N SER A 252 -2.29 3.50 -25.05
CA SER A 252 -1.28 2.69 -25.72
C SER A 252 -1.90 1.67 -26.67
N SER A 253 -2.99 1.04 -26.29
CA SER A 253 -3.73 0.11 -27.15
C SER A 253 -4.25 0.81 -28.41
N PHE A 254 -4.83 1.98 -28.30
CA PHE A 254 -5.31 2.76 -29.44
C PHE A 254 -4.16 3.25 -30.32
N LYS A 255 -3.07 3.73 -29.71
CA LYS A 255 -1.88 4.15 -30.45
C LYS A 255 -1.27 2.99 -31.28
N ASN A 256 -1.07 1.84 -30.63
CA ASN A 256 -0.38 0.73 -31.23
C ASN A 256 -1.26 -0.08 -32.20
N LEU A 257 -2.55 -0.21 -31.92
CA LEU A 257 -3.48 -0.98 -32.76
C LEU A 257 -4.05 -0.15 -33.92
N LEU A 258 -4.34 1.13 -33.69
CA LEU A 258 -5.08 1.98 -34.63
C LEU A 258 -4.24 3.14 -35.16
N GLY A 259 -3.01 3.34 -34.70
CA GLY A 259 -2.17 4.48 -35.08
C GLY A 259 -2.73 5.83 -34.62
N PHE A 260 -3.56 5.83 -33.58
CA PHE A 260 -4.22 7.03 -33.08
C PHE A 260 -3.36 7.73 -32.02
N ASP A 261 -2.98 8.96 -32.28
CA ASP A 261 -2.05 9.74 -31.43
C ASP A 261 -2.77 10.91 -30.72
N GLY A 262 -4.09 10.82 -30.48
CA GLY A 262 -4.91 11.86 -29.86
C GLY A 262 -5.44 11.50 -28.46
N GLU A 263 -6.26 12.40 -27.91
CA GLU A 263 -7.03 12.10 -26.71
C GLU A 263 -8.06 10.99 -27.00
N LEU A 264 -8.25 10.10 -26.02
CA LEU A 264 -9.21 9.02 -26.16
C LEU A 264 -10.64 9.58 -26.19
N PRO A 265 -11.43 9.29 -27.23
CA PRO A 265 -12.74 9.93 -27.41
C PRO A 265 -13.79 9.53 -26.36
N PHE A 266 -13.49 8.52 -25.53
CA PHE A 266 -14.40 7.97 -24.52
C PHE A 266 -13.84 8.07 -23.09
N MET A 267 -12.60 8.55 -22.91
CA MET A 267 -11.99 8.74 -21.60
C MET A 267 -11.49 10.17 -21.46
N GLU A 268 -11.84 10.79 -20.37
CA GLU A 268 -11.24 12.07 -20.01
C GLU A 268 -9.82 11.84 -19.46
N ALA A 269 -8.85 12.63 -19.96
CA ALA A 269 -7.50 12.58 -19.40
C ALA A 269 -7.54 12.99 -17.91
N PRO A 270 -6.92 12.20 -17.02
CA PRO A 270 -6.88 12.54 -15.61
C PRO A 270 -6.05 13.80 -15.38
N THR A 271 -6.41 14.57 -14.35
CA THR A 271 -5.54 15.66 -13.89
C THR A 271 -4.33 15.08 -13.19
N TYR A 272 -3.16 15.65 -13.47
CA TYR A 272 -1.90 15.13 -12.95
C TYR A 272 -1.73 15.48 -11.47
N PHE A 273 -2.39 14.72 -10.60
CA PHE A 273 -2.39 14.91 -9.14
C PHE A 273 -1.02 14.66 -8.50
N LYS A 274 -0.25 13.73 -9.07
CA LYS A 274 1.05 13.29 -8.55
C LYS A 274 2.03 14.44 -8.27
N GLN A 275 2.20 15.37 -9.21
CA GLN A 275 3.10 16.51 -9.02
C GLN A 275 2.65 17.42 -7.86
N TYR A 276 1.34 17.52 -7.66
CA TYR A 276 0.78 18.36 -6.60
C TYR A 276 1.08 17.75 -5.22
N PHE A 277 0.73 16.47 -5.00
CA PHE A 277 0.97 15.85 -3.69
C PHE A 277 2.45 15.71 -3.36
N ILE A 278 3.33 15.38 -4.32
CA ILE A 278 4.79 15.36 -4.12
C ILE A 278 5.28 16.74 -3.67
N LYS A 279 4.86 17.81 -4.35
CA LYS A 279 5.23 19.18 -3.99
C LYS A 279 4.73 19.55 -2.58
N GLN A 280 3.48 19.24 -2.23
CA GLN A 280 2.94 19.54 -0.90
C GLN A 280 3.67 18.73 0.18
N SER A 281 4.06 17.50 -0.13
CA SER A 281 4.82 16.65 0.79
C SER A 281 6.22 17.21 1.05
N ILE A 282 6.93 17.68 0.03
CA ILE A 282 8.23 18.34 0.20
C ILE A 282 8.09 19.58 1.08
N ILE A 283 7.07 20.41 0.83
CA ILE A 283 6.82 21.61 1.62
C ILE A 283 6.52 21.24 3.08
N ALA A 284 5.65 20.25 3.33
CA ALA A 284 5.32 19.82 4.69
C ALA A 284 6.57 19.35 5.46
N VAL A 285 7.42 18.53 4.83
CA VAL A 285 8.66 18.08 5.47
C VAL A 285 9.61 19.26 5.77
N THR A 286 9.73 20.22 4.84
CA THR A 286 10.58 21.39 5.07
C THR A 286 10.04 22.32 6.15
N GLU A 287 8.73 22.49 6.23
CA GLU A 287 8.06 23.23 7.32
C GLU A 287 8.28 22.53 8.68
N ALA A 288 8.19 21.19 8.75
CA ALA A 288 8.48 20.45 9.97
C ALA A 288 9.95 20.62 10.44
N PHE A 289 10.92 20.69 9.50
CA PHE A 289 12.29 21.04 9.87
C PHE A 289 12.42 22.47 10.40
N GLU A 290 11.60 23.41 9.93
CA GLU A 290 11.61 24.79 10.42
C GLU A 290 10.89 24.96 11.77
N ASP A 291 10.08 23.98 12.16
CA ASP A 291 9.30 23.92 13.40
C ASP A 291 10.03 23.19 14.56
N MET A 292 11.22 22.70 14.34
CA MET A 292 11.97 21.90 15.33
C MET A 292 12.14 22.61 16.67
N GLU A 293 11.67 21.98 17.75
CA GLU A 293 11.79 22.48 19.13
C GLU A 293 12.32 21.36 20.04
N SER A 294 13.02 21.75 21.13
CA SER A 294 13.44 20.80 22.17
C SER A 294 12.26 20.40 23.07
N GLY A 295 12.32 19.18 23.64
CA GLY A 295 11.30 18.70 24.54
C GLY A 295 11.58 17.30 25.08
N SER A 296 10.56 16.68 25.68
CA SER A 296 10.59 15.30 26.16
C SER A 296 9.72 14.41 25.29
N LEU A 297 10.17 13.19 25.03
CA LEU A 297 9.45 12.17 24.27
C LEU A 297 9.04 11.02 25.19
N TYR A 298 7.78 10.65 25.13
CA TYR A 298 7.18 9.58 25.92
C TYR A 298 6.63 8.48 25.02
N TYR A 299 6.45 7.29 25.57
CA TYR A 299 5.92 6.12 24.89
C TYR A 299 4.92 5.39 25.78
N ASP A 300 3.84 4.90 25.17
CA ASP A 300 2.88 3.99 25.78
C ASP A 300 2.25 3.07 24.72
N THR A 301 1.63 1.99 25.18
CA THR A 301 0.80 1.09 24.36
C THR A 301 -0.66 1.15 24.79
N ILE A 302 -1.56 1.02 23.83
CA ILE A 302 -2.98 1.25 24.06
C ILE A 302 -3.78 0.11 23.44
N ASP A 303 -4.52 -0.64 24.25
CA ASP A 303 -5.43 -1.68 23.77
C ASP A 303 -6.67 -1.08 23.10
N ALA A 304 -6.77 -1.22 21.81
CA ALA A 304 -7.92 -0.83 20.99
C ALA A 304 -8.62 -2.03 20.33
N SER A 305 -8.29 -3.25 20.73
CA SER A 305 -8.79 -4.51 20.16
C SER A 305 -10.30 -4.63 20.13
N TYR A 306 -11.01 -3.93 21.07
CA TYR A 306 -12.47 -3.89 21.08
C TYR A 306 -13.05 -3.37 19.75
N TYR A 307 -12.39 -2.42 19.09
CA TYR A 307 -12.87 -1.80 17.85
C TYR A 307 -12.24 -2.39 16.58
N ILE A 308 -11.43 -3.42 16.72
CA ILE A 308 -10.70 -4.05 15.61
C ILE A 308 -11.05 -5.53 15.56
N LYS A 309 -11.20 -6.08 14.35
CA LYS A 309 -11.34 -7.52 14.10
C LYS A 309 -10.57 -7.96 12.87
N ASP A 310 -10.22 -9.23 12.86
CA ASP A 310 -9.71 -9.92 11.69
C ASP A 310 -10.87 -10.35 10.78
N LYS A 311 -10.78 -10.06 9.48
CA LYS A 311 -11.77 -10.47 8.47
C LYS A 311 -11.71 -11.97 8.16
N ARG A 312 -10.58 -12.62 8.41
CA ARG A 312 -10.32 -14.03 8.12
C ARG A 312 -10.45 -14.93 9.35
N ASP A 313 -10.70 -14.34 10.51
CA ASP A 313 -10.78 -15.03 11.81
C ASP A 313 -9.50 -15.86 12.15
N LEU A 314 -8.33 -15.43 11.68
CA LEU A 314 -7.04 -16.08 11.93
C LEU A 314 -6.35 -15.54 13.17
N VAL A 315 -6.56 -14.26 13.46
CA VAL A 315 -6.01 -13.56 14.63
C VAL A 315 -7.09 -13.40 15.68
N SER A 316 -6.85 -13.89 16.87
CA SER A 316 -7.78 -13.70 17.99
C SER A 316 -7.79 -12.23 18.46
N LYS A 317 -8.85 -11.82 19.16
CA LYS A 317 -8.90 -10.45 19.71
C LYS A 317 -7.75 -10.12 20.67
N GLU A 318 -7.23 -11.13 21.36
CA GLU A 318 -6.15 -11.02 22.33
C GLU A 318 -4.78 -10.85 21.63
N ASP A 319 -4.70 -11.26 20.35
CA ASP A 319 -3.49 -11.14 19.53
C ASP A 319 -3.54 -9.92 18.59
N ILE A 320 -4.61 -9.11 18.61
CA ILE A 320 -4.65 -7.85 17.87
C ILE A 320 -3.64 -6.87 18.49
N PRO A 321 -2.78 -6.25 17.65
CA PRO A 321 -1.75 -5.34 18.14
C PRO A 321 -2.33 -4.17 18.92
N GLU A 322 -1.68 -3.83 20.02
CA GLU A 322 -1.90 -2.55 20.68
C GLU A 322 -1.44 -1.39 19.78
N ILE A 323 -2.03 -0.24 19.95
CA ILE A 323 -1.55 1.01 19.34
C ILE A 323 -0.25 1.39 20.04
N ALA A 324 0.88 1.45 19.31
CA ALA A 324 2.09 2.07 19.83
C ALA A 324 1.99 3.59 19.67
N SER A 325 2.09 4.33 20.77
CA SER A 325 1.95 5.78 20.73
C SER A 325 3.16 6.48 21.33
N LEU A 326 3.70 7.45 20.57
CA LEU A 326 4.70 8.40 21.02
C LEU A 326 4.01 9.74 21.32
N TYR A 327 4.45 10.41 22.39
CA TYR A 327 3.93 11.69 22.82
C TYR A 327 5.09 12.64 23.10
N PHE A 328 5.17 13.72 22.32
CA PHE A 328 6.20 14.74 22.48
C PHE A 328 5.62 15.99 23.14
N VAL A 329 6.30 16.46 24.20
CA VAL A 329 5.97 17.67 24.94
C VAL A 329 7.11 18.68 24.77
N PRO A 330 6.88 19.80 24.05
CA PRO A 330 7.92 20.79 23.80
C PRO A 330 8.20 21.64 25.05
N ASP A 331 9.50 21.98 25.26
CA ASP A 331 9.96 22.84 26.36
C ASP A 331 9.40 24.27 26.28
N SER A 332 9.07 24.72 25.08
CA SER A 332 8.52 26.06 24.83
C SER A 332 7.08 26.22 25.36
N GLY A 333 6.35 25.12 25.54
CA GLY A 333 4.92 25.11 25.80
C GLY A 333 4.06 25.39 24.56
N SER A 334 4.62 25.18 23.36
CA SER A 334 3.86 25.09 22.10
C SER A 334 3.00 23.82 22.04
N GLU A 335 2.38 23.54 20.90
CA GLU A 335 1.47 22.41 20.74
C GLU A 335 2.22 21.06 20.87
N ASP A 336 1.72 20.19 21.73
CA ASP A 336 2.20 18.82 21.88
C ASP A 336 1.96 18.02 20.58
N THR A 337 2.68 16.89 20.40
CA THR A 337 2.53 16.07 19.21
C THR A 337 2.42 14.58 19.56
N TYR A 338 1.37 13.93 19.07
CA TYR A 338 1.17 12.49 19.13
C TYR A 338 1.52 11.82 17.81
N LEU A 339 2.24 10.69 17.88
CA LEU A 339 2.41 9.76 16.77
C LEU A 339 1.85 8.41 17.20
N ALA A 340 0.91 7.85 16.44
CA ALA A 340 0.31 6.57 16.80
C ALA A 340 0.33 5.59 15.63
N ASP A 341 0.81 4.36 15.91
CA ASP A 341 0.75 3.22 15.00
C ASP A 341 -0.55 2.46 15.20
N ILE A 342 -1.47 2.56 14.25
CA ILE A 342 -2.82 2.01 14.36
C ILE A 342 -3.03 0.91 13.32
N THR A 343 -3.38 -0.27 13.79
CA THR A 343 -3.57 -1.47 12.97
C THR A 343 -5.05 -1.69 12.64
N CYS A 344 -5.64 -0.81 11.84
CA CYS A 344 -7.05 -0.92 11.42
C CYS A 344 -7.25 -0.36 10.02
N HIS A 345 -7.89 -1.13 9.13
CA HIS A 345 -8.24 -0.68 7.78
C HIS A 345 -9.16 0.55 7.80
N PRO A 346 -8.78 1.67 7.17
CA PRO A 346 -9.64 2.86 7.08
C PRO A 346 -10.68 2.69 5.96
N THR A 347 -11.67 1.87 6.24
CA THR A 347 -12.80 1.55 5.36
C THR A 347 -14.15 1.90 5.99
N SER A 348 -14.15 2.77 7.01
CA SER A 348 -15.37 3.24 7.68
C SER A 348 -16.13 4.28 6.88
N PHE A 349 -15.42 5.03 6.02
CA PHE A 349 -16.00 5.95 5.04
C PHE A 349 -15.95 5.31 3.66
N SER A 350 -17.08 5.09 3.03
CA SER A 350 -17.15 4.35 1.78
C SER A 350 -16.82 5.22 0.56
N ALA A 351 -15.79 4.84 -0.20
CA ALA A 351 -15.50 5.45 -1.51
C ALA A 351 -16.65 5.33 -2.51
N SER A 352 -17.63 4.43 -2.28
CA SER A 352 -18.80 4.27 -3.15
C SER A 352 -19.65 5.54 -3.24
N ASN A 353 -19.53 6.46 -2.28
CA ASN A 353 -20.28 7.72 -2.28
C ASN A 353 -19.70 8.80 -3.21
N GLY A 354 -18.52 8.58 -3.81
CA GLY A 354 -17.88 9.53 -4.73
C GLY A 354 -17.16 10.71 -4.07
N LEU A 355 -17.11 10.77 -2.74
CA LEU A 355 -16.52 11.88 -2.00
C LEU A 355 -15.11 11.56 -1.53
N VAL A 356 -14.21 12.54 -1.58
CA VAL A 356 -12.86 12.45 -1.01
C VAL A 356 -12.94 12.59 0.51
N GLY A 357 -12.19 11.76 1.24
CA GLY A 357 -12.06 11.83 2.68
C GLY A 357 -10.92 10.96 3.20
N SER A 358 -10.50 11.23 4.42
CA SER A 358 -9.42 10.52 5.10
C SER A 358 -9.92 9.48 6.13
N ASP A 359 -11.19 9.09 6.04
CA ASP A 359 -11.79 8.12 6.94
C ASP A 359 -11.64 8.54 8.43
N TYR A 360 -11.44 7.59 9.35
CA TYR A 360 -11.32 7.86 10.78
C TYR A 360 -10.07 8.69 11.14
N ILE A 361 -9.06 8.77 10.29
CA ILE A 361 -7.83 9.53 10.53
C ILE A 361 -8.12 11.03 10.71
N TYR A 362 -8.98 11.58 9.85
CA TYR A 362 -9.43 12.97 9.98
C TYR A 362 -10.06 13.24 11.35
N TYR A 363 -10.84 12.30 11.86
CA TYR A 363 -11.56 12.45 13.13
C TYR A 363 -10.67 12.23 14.34
N ILE A 364 -9.62 11.40 14.27
CA ILE A 364 -8.60 11.32 15.33
C ILE A 364 -7.90 12.68 15.47
N ASP A 365 -7.34 13.18 14.37
CA ASP A 365 -6.63 14.47 14.34
C ASP A 365 -7.52 15.61 14.89
N ARG A 366 -8.74 15.67 14.39
CA ARG A 366 -9.70 16.68 14.85
C ARG A 366 -10.05 16.54 16.34
N TYR A 367 -10.23 15.33 16.84
CA TYR A 367 -10.57 15.07 18.25
C TYR A 367 -9.41 15.49 19.17
N ILE A 368 -8.19 15.04 18.89
CA ILE A 368 -6.98 15.38 19.64
C ILE A 368 -6.78 16.90 19.67
N ARG A 369 -6.89 17.55 18.50
CA ARG A 369 -6.78 19.01 18.42
C ARG A 369 -7.86 19.75 19.20
N GLN A 370 -9.08 19.24 19.23
CA GLN A 370 -10.18 19.87 19.97
C GLN A 370 -10.09 19.67 21.48
N GLN A 371 -9.56 18.53 21.95
CA GLN A 371 -9.49 18.21 23.38
C GLN A 371 -8.22 18.77 24.02
N GLU A 372 -7.07 18.64 23.34
CA GLU A 372 -5.75 18.94 23.91
C GLU A 372 -5.03 20.11 23.21
N GLY A 373 -5.50 20.55 22.04
CA GLY A 373 -4.79 21.51 21.21
C GLY A 373 -3.54 20.92 20.55
N ALA A 374 -3.38 19.60 20.57
CA ALA A 374 -2.17 18.92 20.14
C ALA A 374 -2.20 18.51 18.66
N ASN A 375 -1.03 18.23 18.10
CA ASN A 375 -0.83 17.70 16.77
C ASN A 375 -0.93 16.17 16.74
N PHE A 376 -1.17 15.62 15.55
CA PHE A 376 -1.30 14.17 15.38
C PHE A 376 -0.68 13.67 14.09
N VAL A 377 0.04 12.55 14.14
CA VAL A 377 0.53 11.77 12.99
C VAL A 377 0.11 10.32 13.17
N MET A 378 -0.61 9.76 12.19
CA MET A 378 -0.93 8.33 12.18
C MET A 378 0.07 7.57 11.32
N ILE A 379 0.60 6.48 11.86
CA ILE A 379 1.36 5.46 11.14
C ILE A 379 0.46 4.24 10.98
N GLN A 380 0.48 3.60 9.82
CA GLN A 380 -0.36 2.43 9.55
C GLN A 380 0.37 1.15 9.95
N GLY A 381 -0.15 0.45 10.95
CA GLY A 381 0.39 -0.83 11.42
C GLY A 381 0.14 -2.02 10.48
N ALA A 382 0.32 -3.25 10.96
CA ALA A 382 0.07 -4.48 10.19
C ALA A 382 -1.42 -4.60 9.84
N VAL A 383 -1.84 -3.94 8.76
CA VAL A 383 -3.25 -3.70 8.44
C VAL A 383 -3.90 -4.84 7.68
N GLY A 384 -3.14 -5.62 6.91
CA GLY A 384 -3.57 -6.60 5.91
C GLY A 384 -5.04 -7.03 5.95
N GLN A 385 -5.46 -7.75 6.97
CA GLN A 385 -6.84 -8.24 7.14
C GLN A 385 -7.60 -7.58 8.28
N LEU A 386 -6.95 -6.74 9.11
CA LEU A 386 -7.59 -6.13 10.27
C LEU A 386 -8.48 -4.96 9.87
N THR A 387 -9.70 -4.94 10.38
CA THR A 387 -10.71 -3.94 10.07
C THR A 387 -11.51 -3.56 11.31
N ARG A 388 -12.34 -2.54 11.18
CA ARG A 388 -13.21 -2.06 12.24
C ARG A 388 -14.19 -3.11 12.75
N ASP A 389 -14.51 -3.04 14.04
CA ASP A 389 -15.53 -3.83 14.72
C ASP A 389 -16.33 -2.93 15.69
N ASN A 390 -17.43 -3.45 16.22
CA ASN A 390 -18.24 -2.83 17.27
C ASN A 390 -18.60 -1.34 17.03
N ILE A 391 -18.85 -0.98 15.78
CA ILE A 391 -19.34 0.35 15.41
C ILE A 391 -20.84 0.42 15.67
N ASP A 392 -21.24 1.11 16.72
CA ASP A 392 -22.64 1.34 17.08
C ASP A 392 -22.96 2.84 17.00
N VAL A 393 -23.55 3.25 15.89
CA VAL A 393 -23.91 4.64 15.61
C VAL A 393 -25.40 4.74 15.40
N ASP A 394 -26.08 5.50 16.25
CA ASP A 394 -27.47 5.89 16.00
C ASP A 394 -27.54 6.95 14.89
N THR A 395 -27.94 6.54 13.72
CA THR A 395 -28.11 7.43 12.57
C THR A 395 -29.50 8.08 12.51
N SER A 396 -30.37 7.82 13.48
CA SER A 396 -31.71 8.41 13.52
C SER A 396 -31.67 9.94 13.65
N GLY A 397 -32.18 10.62 12.64
CA GLY A 397 -32.17 12.09 12.58
C GLY A 397 -30.96 12.72 11.89
N MET A 398 -30.00 11.91 11.44
CA MET A 398 -28.92 12.40 10.57
C MET A 398 -29.44 12.66 9.16
N THR A 399 -28.82 13.61 8.49
CA THR A 399 -28.96 13.75 7.04
C THR A 399 -28.19 12.62 6.33
N GLU A 400 -28.57 12.30 5.09
CA GLU A 400 -27.85 11.32 4.27
C GLU A 400 -26.34 11.64 4.16
N TYR A 401 -25.99 12.92 4.16
CA TYR A 401 -24.60 13.38 4.12
C TYR A 401 -23.85 13.07 5.43
N GLU A 402 -24.45 13.35 6.58
CA GLU A 402 -23.86 13.04 7.90
C GLU A 402 -23.74 11.55 8.14
N GLU A 403 -24.71 10.75 7.69
CA GLU A 403 -24.69 9.30 7.82
C GLU A 403 -23.48 8.66 7.10
N LYS A 404 -23.08 9.20 5.93
CA LYS A 404 -21.92 8.70 5.17
C LYS A 404 -20.63 8.66 5.98
N GLY A 405 -20.37 9.65 6.82
CA GLY A 405 -19.16 9.75 7.64
C GLY A 405 -19.32 9.32 9.09
N SER A 406 -20.51 8.91 9.52
CA SER A 406 -20.83 8.68 10.93
C SER A 406 -19.99 7.58 11.57
N SER A 407 -19.75 6.47 10.86
CA SER A 407 -18.91 5.36 11.34
C SER A 407 -17.43 5.78 11.45
N ALA A 408 -16.90 6.50 10.45
CA ALA A 408 -15.54 7.01 10.48
C ALA A 408 -15.34 8.00 11.64
N LYS A 409 -16.32 8.88 11.86
CA LYS A 409 -16.31 9.82 12.96
C LYS A 409 -16.32 9.11 14.32
N PHE A 410 -17.22 8.14 14.50
CA PHE A 410 -17.30 7.36 15.73
C PHE A 410 -15.95 6.69 16.06
N LEU A 411 -15.38 5.97 15.09
CA LEU A 411 -14.14 5.24 15.28
C LEU A 411 -12.97 6.19 15.56
N GLY A 412 -12.86 7.28 14.80
CA GLY A 412 -11.79 8.26 14.97
C GLY A 412 -11.86 8.98 16.32
N GLU A 413 -13.06 9.35 16.78
CA GLU A 413 -13.24 9.93 18.12
C GLU A 413 -12.87 8.91 19.22
N LYS A 414 -13.15 7.59 19.03
CA LYS A 414 -12.75 6.56 19.98
C LYS A 414 -11.24 6.34 20.04
N PHE A 415 -10.59 6.23 18.90
CA PHE A 415 -9.13 6.12 18.87
C PHE A 415 -8.46 7.38 19.42
N GLY A 416 -8.98 8.58 19.09
CA GLY A 416 -8.49 9.83 19.66
C GLY A 416 -8.65 9.89 21.17
N GLU A 417 -9.81 9.47 21.71
CA GLU A 417 -10.07 9.36 23.15
C GLU A 417 -9.06 8.43 23.82
N TYR A 418 -8.78 7.26 23.23
CA TYR A 418 -7.84 6.30 23.78
C TYR A 418 -6.41 6.85 23.79
N ILE A 419 -5.96 7.48 22.69
CA ILE A 419 -4.62 8.05 22.58
C ILE A 419 -4.38 9.12 23.66
N ILE A 420 -5.28 10.08 23.82
CA ILE A 420 -5.08 11.16 24.82
C ILE A 420 -5.32 10.71 26.26
N SER A 421 -5.94 9.54 26.48
CA SER A 421 -6.21 8.99 27.80
C SER A 421 -5.09 8.08 28.32
N ALA A 422 -4.09 7.78 27.50
CA ALA A 422 -2.93 6.99 27.90
C ALA A 422 -2.06 7.78 28.90
N GLU A 423 -1.38 7.06 29.80
CA GLU A 423 -0.67 7.71 30.92
C GLU A 423 0.72 8.22 30.53
N TYR A 424 1.32 7.68 29.46
CA TYR A 424 2.66 8.04 28.95
C TYR A 424 3.73 8.09 30.04
N GLU A 425 3.76 7.06 30.89
CA GLU A 425 4.70 6.98 32.02
C GLU A 425 6.16 6.77 31.59
N THR A 426 6.39 6.21 30.40
CA THR A 426 7.73 5.87 29.91
C THR A 426 8.34 7.06 29.17
N GLU A 427 9.20 7.84 29.82
CA GLU A 427 10.03 8.83 29.16
C GLU A 427 11.19 8.15 28.42
N LEU A 428 11.38 8.47 27.14
CA LEU A 428 12.41 7.89 26.29
C LEU A 428 13.73 8.66 26.39
N GLU A 429 14.83 7.93 26.52
CA GLU A 429 16.16 8.53 26.33
C GLU A 429 16.34 9.05 24.90
N PRO A 430 17.06 10.17 24.66
CA PRO A 430 17.28 10.71 23.32
C PRO A 430 18.25 9.83 22.51
N ILE A 431 17.72 8.75 22.00
CA ILE A 431 18.39 7.74 21.16
C ILE A 431 17.53 7.49 19.95
N ILE A 432 18.08 7.65 18.76
CA ILE A 432 17.49 7.18 17.52
C ILE A 432 18.40 6.13 16.91
N ASN A 433 17.84 5.00 16.55
CA ASN A 433 18.43 4.03 15.63
C ASN A 433 17.61 3.99 14.35
N ALA A 434 18.24 3.99 13.19
CA ALA A 434 17.54 3.91 11.91
C ALA A 434 18.44 3.23 10.88
N HIS A 435 17.93 2.18 10.24
CA HIS A 435 18.66 1.47 9.19
C HIS A 435 17.72 0.90 8.14
N HIS A 436 18.13 0.99 6.88
CA HIS A 436 17.32 0.58 5.74
C HIS A 436 18.13 -0.25 4.75
N THR A 437 17.46 -1.06 3.98
CA THR A 437 18.04 -1.78 2.84
C THR A 437 17.10 -1.74 1.65
N GLU A 438 17.66 -1.51 0.47
CA GLU A 438 16.94 -1.70 -0.79
C GLU A 438 16.83 -3.19 -1.12
N LEU A 439 15.77 -3.55 -1.81
CA LEU A 439 15.54 -4.91 -2.26
C LEU A 439 14.88 -4.92 -3.64
N LEU A 440 15.16 -5.97 -4.39
CA LEU A 440 14.53 -6.22 -5.67
C LEU A 440 13.44 -7.28 -5.48
N VAL A 441 12.18 -6.88 -5.68
CA VAL A 441 11.03 -7.77 -5.56
C VAL A 441 10.64 -8.27 -6.95
N THR A 442 10.74 -9.58 -7.16
CA THR A 442 10.31 -10.20 -8.42
C THR A 442 8.83 -10.56 -8.32
N PRO A 443 7.96 -9.99 -9.19
CA PRO A 443 6.54 -10.34 -9.16
C PRO A 443 6.31 -11.78 -9.60
N GLU A 444 5.77 -12.61 -8.71
CA GLU A 444 5.26 -13.95 -9.03
C GLU A 444 3.84 -13.88 -9.61
N ASN A 445 3.13 -12.78 -9.34
CA ASN A 445 1.83 -12.49 -9.90
C ASN A 445 1.99 -12.11 -11.39
N SER A 446 1.52 -12.98 -12.27
CA SER A 446 1.67 -12.79 -13.72
C SER A 446 1.01 -11.52 -14.27
N ILE A 447 -0.09 -11.05 -13.64
CA ILE A 447 -0.76 -9.80 -14.03
C ILE A 447 0.11 -8.60 -13.67
N LEU A 448 0.69 -8.62 -12.48
CA LEU A 448 1.57 -7.56 -12.02
C LEU A 448 2.91 -7.59 -12.77
N ALA A 449 3.48 -8.78 -13.02
CA ALA A 449 4.67 -8.93 -13.84
C ALA A 449 4.47 -8.31 -15.22
N LEU A 450 3.34 -8.62 -15.88
CA LEU A 450 3.01 -8.02 -17.16
C LEU A 450 2.84 -6.50 -17.04
N ALA A 451 2.12 -6.02 -16.03
CA ALA A 451 1.92 -4.58 -15.81
C ALA A 451 3.26 -3.84 -15.63
N CYS A 452 4.22 -4.50 -14.98
CA CYS A 452 5.61 -4.04 -14.92
C CYS A 452 6.27 -4.06 -16.31
N GLU A 453 6.19 -5.18 -17.03
CA GLU A 453 6.79 -5.34 -18.35
C GLU A 453 6.34 -4.30 -19.37
N VAL A 454 5.08 -3.89 -19.32
CA VAL A 454 4.54 -2.87 -20.23
C VAL A 454 4.51 -1.46 -19.63
N ASN A 455 5.19 -1.26 -18.50
CA ASN A 455 5.35 0.04 -17.82
C ASN A 455 4.00 0.72 -17.46
N LEU A 456 3.04 -0.07 -17.01
CA LEU A 456 1.73 0.44 -16.56
C LEU A 456 1.73 0.85 -15.09
N VAL A 457 2.61 0.24 -14.27
CA VAL A 457 2.75 0.57 -12.85
C VAL A 457 3.58 1.84 -12.64
N ASN A 458 3.39 2.48 -11.50
CA ASN A 458 4.17 3.66 -11.12
C ASN A 458 5.43 3.32 -10.30
N ASN A 459 5.72 2.06 -10.11
CA ASN A 459 6.90 1.61 -9.41
C ASN A 459 8.14 1.68 -10.29
N GLN A 460 9.31 1.68 -9.67
CA GLN A 460 10.57 1.60 -10.38
C GLN A 460 10.85 0.14 -10.75
N VAL A 461 10.87 -0.14 -12.05
CA VAL A 461 10.96 -1.49 -12.60
C VAL A 461 12.30 -1.72 -13.28
N TYR A 462 12.86 -2.93 -13.12
CA TYR A 462 14.07 -3.39 -13.78
C TYR A 462 13.88 -4.70 -14.52
N TYR A 463 14.63 -4.87 -15.59
CA TYR A 463 14.90 -6.18 -16.17
C TYR A 463 16.00 -6.89 -15.41
N THR A 464 15.76 -8.16 -15.11
CA THR A 464 16.76 -9.10 -14.61
C THR A 464 16.91 -10.23 -15.62
N GLU A 465 17.91 -11.12 -15.42
CA GLU A 465 18.05 -12.34 -16.24
C GLU A 465 16.82 -13.27 -16.11
N ASP A 466 16.10 -13.17 -14.98
CA ASP A 466 14.96 -14.02 -14.63
C ASP A 466 13.60 -13.35 -14.89
N GLY A 467 13.58 -12.11 -15.40
CA GLY A 467 12.36 -11.34 -15.67
C GLY A 467 12.40 -9.91 -15.11
N VAL A 468 11.25 -9.38 -14.75
CA VAL A 468 11.13 -8.03 -14.20
C VAL A 468 11.24 -8.04 -12.68
N GLY A 469 11.82 -6.98 -12.12
CA GLY A 469 11.84 -6.72 -10.68
C GLY A 469 11.40 -5.31 -10.35
N ILE A 470 10.86 -5.12 -9.16
CA ILE A 470 10.49 -3.82 -8.59
C ILE A 470 11.51 -3.47 -7.52
N ILE A 471 12.12 -2.29 -7.57
CA ILE A 471 12.94 -1.80 -6.47
C ILE A 471 12.07 -1.20 -5.40
N SER A 472 12.25 -1.72 -4.21
CA SER A 472 11.61 -1.28 -2.99
C SER A 472 12.61 -1.23 -1.84
N GLU A 473 12.15 -1.01 -0.62
CA GLU A 473 13.00 -0.97 0.56
C GLU A 473 12.28 -1.50 1.82
N ILE A 474 13.07 -2.03 2.73
CA ILE A 474 12.66 -2.39 4.09
C ILE A 474 13.54 -1.60 5.05
N GLY A 475 12.97 -1.19 6.18
CA GLY A 475 13.69 -0.40 7.17
C GLY A 475 13.34 -0.74 8.61
N TYR A 476 14.11 -0.13 9.49
CA TYR A 476 13.91 -0.14 10.92
C TYR A 476 14.20 1.25 11.48
N VAL A 477 13.32 1.74 12.34
CA VAL A 477 13.49 3.00 13.08
C VAL A 477 13.12 2.76 14.53
N GLU A 478 13.95 3.20 15.47
CA GLU A 478 13.79 2.96 16.90
C GLU A 478 14.00 4.25 17.69
N PHE A 479 13.23 4.42 18.74
CA PHE A 479 13.30 5.56 19.65
C PHE A 479 13.53 5.09 21.10
N GLY A 480 14.52 5.70 21.77
CA GLY A 480 14.79 5.52 23.18
C GLY A 480 15.29 4.14 23.57
N HIS A 481 15.66 3.30 22.63
CA HIS A 481 15.95 1.87 22.86
C HIS A 481 14.80 1.17 23.64
N LYS A 482 13.54 1.52 23.26
CA LYS A 482 12.32 1.03 23.86
C LYS A 482 11.28 0.64 22.83
N VAL A 483 11.05 1.45 21.82
CA VAL A 483 10.05 1.22 20.78
C VAL A 483 10.69 1.28 19.41
N GLY A 484 10.47 0.25 18.60
CA GLY A 484 10.97 0.10 17.25
C GLY A 484 9.84 -0.08 16.24
N PHE A 485 10.05 0.43 15.04
CA PHE A 485 9.13 0.33 13.91
C PHE A 485 9.82 -0.41 12.77
N ALA A 486 9.31 -1.58 12.43
CA ALA A 486 9.73 -2.38 11.28
C ALA A 486 8.93 -1.93 10.05
N LEU A 487 9.59 -1.33 9.07
CA LEU A 487 8.98 -0.67 7.92
C LEU A 487 8.89 -1.63 6.73
N PHE A 488 7.68 -1.90 6.26
CA PHE A 488 7.42 -2.80 5.14
C PHE A 488 6.69 -2.09 3.99
N PRO A 489 7.04 -2.39 2.74
CA PRO A 489 6.51 -1.69 1.57
C PRO A 489 5.18 -2.25 1.04
N GLY A 490 4.30 -2.75 1.91
CA GLY A 490 3.02 -3.33 1.52
C GLY A 490 2.04 -3.46 2.68
N GLU A 491 0.86 -3.97 2.40
CA GLU A 491 -0.19 -4.24 3.38
C GLU A 491 0.13 -5.53 4.13
N LEU A 492 0.91 -5.39 5.21
CA LEU A 492 1.41 -6.53 5.97
C LEU A 492 0.27 -7.20 6.74
N TYR A 493 0.16 -8.51 6.57
CA TYR A 493 -0.71 -9.33 7.40
C TYR A 493 -0.12 -9.50 8.80
N PRO A 494 -0.93 -9.47 9.87
CA PRO A 494 -0.44 -9.61 11.24
C PRO A 494 0.40 -10.87 11.43
N GLU A 495 0.01 -11.99 10.83
CA GLU A 495 0.72 -13.28 10.97
C GLU A 495 2.13 -13.24 10.42
N VAL A 496 2.39 -12.43 9.39
CA VAL A 496 3.76 -12.23 8.87
C VAL A 496 4.64 -11.63 9.96
N PHE A 497 4.09 -10.74 10.77
CA PHE A 497 4.82 -10.03 11.81
C PHE A 497 4.88 -10.81 13.12
N TRP A 498 3.78 -11.45 13.54
CA TRP A 498 3.73 -12.23 14.78
C TRP A 498 4.26 -13.65 14.65
N GLY A 499 4.59 -14.12 13.44
CA GLY A 499 5.16 -15.43 13.21
C GLY A 499 4.17 -16.58 13.42
N HIS A 500 2.88 -16.30 13.43
CA HIS A 500 1.85 -17.34 13.55
C HIS A 500 1.52 -17.90 12.18
N GLY A 501 1.93 -19.13 11.93
CA GLY A 501 1.44 -19.89 10.78
C GLY A 501 -0.06 -20.16 10.90
N ILE A 502 -0.72 -20.40 9.79
CA ILE A 502 -2.12 -20.81 9.77
C ILE A 502 -2.28 -22.16 10.46
N ILE A 503 -3.12 -22.17 11.48
CA ILE A 503 -3.48 -23.38 12.20
C ILE A 503 -4.70 -23.97 11.52
N GLY A 504 -4.53 -25.05 10.75
CA GLY A 504 -5.64 -25.83 10.18
C GLY A 504 -5.56 -26.14 8.69
N ASP A 505 -6.65 -26.62 8.14
CA ASP A 505 -6.79 -27.18 6.78
C ASP A 505 -6.77 -26.14 5.64
N THR A 506 -6.31 -24.92 5.89
CA THR A 506 -6.28 -23.85 4.88
C THR A 506 -4.98 -23.81 4.09
N ASN A 507 -3.99 -24.60 4.48
CA ASN A 507 -2.76 -24.75 3.72
C ASN A 507 -2.95 -25.76 2.57
N TRP A 508 -3.12 -25.24 1.37
CA TRP A 508 -3.49 -26.02 0.18
C TRP A 508 -2.36 -26.83 -0.43
N ASP A 509 -1.09 -26.48 -0.18
CA ASP A 509 0.06 -27.11 -0.80
C ASP A 509 1.08 -27.68 0.19
N GLY A 510 0.77 -27.66 1.48
CA GLY A 510 1.64 -28.17 2.53
C GLY A 510 2.82 -27.26 2.87
N THR A 511 2.81 -26.00 2.43
CA THR A 511 3.80 -24.99 2.87
C THR A 511 3.61 -24.72 4.36
N GLU A 512 4.69 -24.57 5.12
CA GLU A 512 4.64 -24.21 6.54
C GLU A 512 5.31 -22.85 6.74
N TRP A 513 4.66 -21.97 7.53
CA TRP A 513 5.29 -20.74 7.99
C TRP A 513 6.12 -21.02 9.23
N THR A 514 7.44 -20.90 9.08
CA THR A 514 8.41 -21.26 10.16
C THR A 514 9.19 -20.06 10.67
N TYR A 515 8.84 -18.85 10.26
CA TYR A 515 9.54 -17.65 10.65
C TYR A 515 9.17 -17.22 12.07
N PRO A 516 10.13 -16.66 12.83
CA PRO A 516 9.87 -16.18 14.18
C PRO A 516 9.01 -14.91 14.15
N ALA A 517 8.38 -14.61 15.28
CA ALA A 517 7.75 -13.31 15.50
C ALA A 517 8.77 -12.17 15.40
N LEU A 518 8.42 -11.10 14.73
CA LEU A 518 9.30 -9.95 14.54
C LEU A 518 9.16 -8.88 15.65
N ASN A 519 8.09 -8.91 16.42
CA ASN A 519 7.87 -8.01 17.56
C ASN A 519 8.94 -8.14 18.66
N THR A 520 9.68 -9.23 18.69
CA THR A 520 10.80 -9.50 19.62
C THR A 520 12.15 -9.58 18.91
N SER A 521 12.25 -9.05 17.70
CA SER A 521 13.48 -9.15 16.88
C SER A 521 14.66 -8.36 17.42
N VAL A 522 14.42 -7.39 18.30
CA VAL A 522 15.45 -6.58 18.97
C VAL A 522 15.31 -6.74 20.49
N GLU A 523 16.40 -7.10 21.17
CA GLU A 523 16.38 -7.33 22.61
C GLU A 523 16.08 -6.06 23.40
N GLY A 524 15.06 -6.08 24.24
CA GLY A 524 14.65 -4.98 25.10
C GLY A 524 13.85 -3.87 24.41
N VAL A 525 13.46 -4.08 23.17
CA VAL A 525 12.66 -3.14 22.37
C VAL A 525 11.34 -3.77 21.96
N ASP A 526 10.25 -3.05 22.17
CA ASP A 526 8.94 -3.39 21.65
C ASP A 526 8.89 -3.00 20.17
N VAL A 527 8.85 -3.99 19.27
CA VAL A 527 8.84 -3.71 17.84
C VAL A 527 7.43 -3.83 17.27
N PHE A 528 7.04 -2.83 16.49
CA PHE A 528 5.75 -2.75 15.79
C PHE A 528 5.96 -2.75 14.28
N ALA A 529 4.98 -3.25 13.54
CA ALA A 529 5.02 -3.24 12.09
C ALA A 529 4.47 -1.92 11.54
N VAL A 530 5.12 -1.37 10.53
CA VAL A 530 4.56 -0.28 9.72
C VAL A 530 4.37 -0.77 8.30
N SER A 531 3.12 -0.81 7.87
CA SER A 531 2.71 -1.13 6.51
C SER A 531 2.84 0.07 5.58
N LEU A 532 2.89 -0.20 4.27
CA LEU A 532 2.88 0.84 3.22
C LEU A 532 3.94 1.92 3.44
N ALA A 533 5.08 1.51 3.98
CA ALA A 533 6.21 2.36 4.26
C ALA A 533 7.14 2.44 3.04
N ASN A 534 7.35 3.64 2.53
CA ASN A 534 8.24 3.97 1.42
C ASN A 534 7.89 3.32 0.07
N ASP A 535 6.84 2.49 0.02
CA ASP A 535 6.24 1.90 -1.18
C ASP A 535 4.86 1.32 -0.87
N ALA A 536 4.14 0.89 -1.91
CA ALA A 536 2.83 0.25 -1.80
C ALA A 536 2.72 -0.91 -2.81
N LEU A 537 3.19 -2.09 -2.39
CA LEU A 537 3.29 -3.30 -3.21
C LEU A 537 2.06 -4.23 -3.08
N GLY A 538 0.98 -3.76 -2.44
CA GLY A 538 -0.21 -4.55 -2.17
C GLY A 538 -0.03 -5.49 -0.97
N TYR A 539 -0.82 -6.55 -0.92
CA TYR A 539 -0.88 -7.44 0.22
C TYR A 539 0.35 -8.32 0.40
N VAL A 540 0.81 -8.45 1.64
CA VAL A 540 1.93 -9.30 2.05
C VAL A 540 1.41 -10.33 3.05
N LEU A 541 1.20 -11.56 2.55
CA LEU A 541 0.69 -12.69 3.31
C LEU A 541 1.83 -13.63 3.73
N THR A 542 1.56 -14.52 4.69
CA THR A 542 2.42 -15.67 4.93
C THR A 542 2.33 -16.68 3.77
N ASP A 543 3.41 -17.39 3.48
CA ASP A 543 3.46 -18.33 2.34
C ASP A 543 2.42 -19.45 2.47
N ASP A 544 2.09 -19.86 3.68
CA ASP A 544 1.08 -20.89 3.99
C ASP A 544 -0.36 -20.36 3.91
N ASN A 545 -0.57 -19.05 4.06
CA ASN A 545 -1.87 -18.41 3.91
C ASN A 545 -2.17 -18.01 2.45
N PHE A 546 -1.19 -18.08 1.58
CA PHE A 546 -1.37 -17.70 0.18
C PHE A 546 -2.11 -18.79 -0.59
N ALA A 547 -3.44 -18.73 -0.56
CA ALA A 547 -4.31 -19.74 -1.19
C ALA A 547 -5.20 -19.10 -2.25
N PHE A 548 -4.62 -18.77 -3.40
CA PHE A 548 -5.30 -18.10 -4.51
C PHE A 548 -6.67 -18.69 -4.87
N MET A 549 -6.84 -20.00 -4.71
CA MET A 549 -8.12 -20.67 -4.99
C MET A 549 -8.97 -20.96 -3.74
N GLY A 550 -8.34 -21.12 -2.57
CA GLY A 550 -9.06 -21.42 -1.33
C GLY A 550 -9.99 -20.30 -0.89
N HIS A 551 -9.54 -19.08 -1.02
CA HIS A 551 -10.30 -17.88 -0.65
C HIS A 551 -11.29 -17.41 -1.73
N ILE A 552 -11.25 -17.98 -2.95
CA ILE A 552 -12.31 -17.77 -3.96
C ILE A 552 -13.69 -18.25 -3.46
N ILE A 553 -13.71 -19.25 -2.59
CA ILE A 553 -14.94 -19.84 -2.03
C ILE A 553 -15.36 -19.09 -0.74
N GLY A 554 -14.45 -18.35 -0.11
CA GLY A 554 -14.66 -17.47 1.03
C GLY A 554 -14.75 -15.98 0.65
N ASP A 555 -14.42 -15.09 1.56
CA ASP A 555 -14.62 -13.64 1.41
C ASP A 555 -13.46 -12.86 0.76
N GLY A 556 -12.38 -13.50 0.25
CA GLY A 556 -11.15 -12.81 -0.07
C GLY A 556 -10.42 -13.19 -1.36
N ILE A 557 -11.02 -13.05 -2.55
CA ILE A 557 -10.28 -13.15 -3.84
C ILE A 557 -9.29 -11.98 -4.02
N ALA A 558 -9.50 -10.85 -3.33
CA ALA A 558 -8.82 -9.61 -3.63
C ALA A 558 -7.36 -9.60 -3.18
N ASP A 559 -7.07 -10.22 -2.05
CA ASP A 559 -5.80 -10.02 -1.36
C ASP A 559 -4.64 -10.69 -2.11
N GLU A 560 -4.79 -11.96 -2.51
CA GLU A 560 -3.78 -12.68 -3.30
C GLU A 560 -3.62 -12.11 -4.72
N VAL A 561 -4.71 -11.65 -5.33
CA VAL A 561 -4.67 -11.04 -6.67
C VAL A 561 -3.93 -9.70 -6.65
N LEU A 562 -4.01 -8.97 -5.56
CA LEU A 562 -3.33 -7.69 -5.36
C LEU A 562 -1.98 -7.84 -4.65
N SER A 563 -1.52 -9.05 -4.38
CA SER A 563 -0.20 -9.36 -3.85
C SER A 563 0.84 -9.48 -4.97
N VAL A 564 2.08 -9.13 -4.67
CA VAL A 564 3.22 -9.34 -5.59
C VAL A 564 3.47 -10.83 -5.84
N GLY A 565 3.22 -11.67 -4.83
CA GLY A 565 3.33 -13.12 -4.97
C GLY A 565 3.37 -13.86 -3.64
N LYS A 566 3.31 -15.20 -3.74
CA LYS A 566 3.25 -16.12 -2.60
C LYS A 566 4.41 -15.94 -1.63
N HIS A 567 5.64 -15.84 -2.15
CA HIS A 567 6.85 -15.79 -1.34
C HIS A 567 7.29 -14.37 -0.93
N THR A 568 6.43 -13.39 -1.14
CA THR A 568 6.73 -11.98 -0.77
C THR A 568 6.91 -11.86 0.75
N GLY A 569 6.04 -12.50 1.55
CA GLY A 569 6.11 -12.46 3.00
C GLY A 569 7.43 -13.04 3.53
N SER A 570 7.79 -14.25 3.14
CA SER A 570 9.04 -14.88 3.54
C SER A 570 10.29 -14.11 3.08
N TYR A 571 10.25 -13.53 1.88
CA TYR A 571 11.34 -12.71 1.37
C TYR A 571 11.53 -11.44 2.22
N PHE A 572 10.45 -10.76 2.58
CA PHE A 572 10.49 -9.56 3.41
C PHE A 572 10.98 -9.87 4.83
N VAL A 573 10.46 -10.92 5.45
CA VAL A 573 10.88 -11.34 6.80
C VAL A 573 12.36 -11.68 6.82
N ASN A 574 12.84 -12.49 5.85
CA ASN A 574 14.25 -12.83 5.75
C ASN A 574 15.14 -11.59 5.57
N THR A 575 14.72 -10.65 4.74
CA THR A 575 15.46 -9.42 4.49
C THR A 575 15.52 -8.56 5.75
N TYR A 576 14.40 -8.39 6.44
CA TYR A 576 14.33 -7.66 7.70
C TYR A 576 15.21 -8.30 8.80
N LEU A 577 15.13 -9.60 8.99
CA LEU A 577 15.94 -10.30 10.01
C LEU A 577 17.44 -10.15 9.74
N ARG A 578 17.87 -10.21 8.48
CA ARG A 578 19.27 -9.96 8.10
C ARG A 578 19.69 -8.52 8.36
N LEU A 579 18.81 -7.55 8.07
CA LEU A 579 19.05 -6.15 8.35
C LEU A 579 19.27 -5.93 9.85
N ILE A 580 18.36 -6.42 10.69
CA ILE A 580 18.45 -6.30 12.15
C ILE A 580 19.70 -7.00 12.68
N GLU A 581 19.97 -8.23 12.24
CA GLU A 581 21.17 -8.97 12.67
C GLU A 581 22.48 -8.24 12.34
N ALA A 582 22.53 -7.61 11.16
CA ALA A 582 23.71 -6.85 10.74
C ALA A 582 23.86 -5.51 11.48
N TYR A 583 22.74 -4.88 11.82
CA TYR A 583 22.71 -3.55 12.41
C TYR A 583 22.91 -3.56 13.93
N THR A 584 22.34 -4.55 14.64
CA THR A 584 22.37 -4.61 16.12
C THR A 584 23.61 -5.34 16.70
N LYS A 585 24.44 -5.97 15.86
CA LYS A 585 25.71 -6.62 16.23
C LYS A 585 26.92 -5.75 15.99
#